data_a5f38c0f61d174648c29dbd7f4715ae1
#
_entry.id   a5f38c0f61d174648c29dbd7f4715ae1
#
_cell.length_a   1.000
_cell.length_b   1.000
_cell.length_c   1.000
_cell.angle_alpha   90.00
_cell.angle_beta   90.00
_cell.angle_gamma   90.00
#
_symmetry.space_group_name_H-M   'P 1'
#
loop_
_entity.id
_entity.type
_entity.pdbx_description
1 polymer ?
#
loop_
_entity_poly.entity_id
_entity_poly.type
_entity_poly.pdbx_seq_one_letter_code
_entity_poly.pdbx_strand_id
1 'polypeptide(L)'
;RSLLEIRLSANMGYNFRIIKGLLGEMAKTRQLNSLAFRQAKTVFLVSVILGICFSFYQILVDLHQEQKKVEESYHFKLMQSYANASLAAYHLNNLLAGQVATSLMADPAIYRVEIIDDFGDTLIVQQRPIPDMNEFVKLLSQYFTPEIPTFTTDLHKPESNVLVGSLSFSVDGTSLATEFINKTTHVLLFDLLRNVLLTSILLLFFYRKLSLPIIKLNKWVRSLKDK
;
A
#
# COMPACT_ATOMS: atom_id res chain seq x y z
N ARG A 1 -3.65 5.45 27.60
CA ARG A 1 -2.79 5.56 26.37
C ARG A 1 -1.29 5.53 26.71
N SER A 2 -0.83 6.12 27.84
CA SER A 2 0.60 6.24 28.21
C SER A 2 1.28 4.94 28.70
N LEU A 3 0.55 4.04 29.37
CA LEU A 3 1.12 2.80 29.93
C LEU A 3 1.41 1.71 28.87
N LEU A 4 0.68 1.70 27.77
CA LEU A 4 0.91 0.76 26.64
C LEU A 4 2.14 1.18 25.81
N GLU A 5 2.34 2.47 25.62
CA GLU A 5 3.52 3.00 24.91
C GLU A 5 4.81 2.79 25.69
N ILE A 6 4.76 2.96 27.03
CA ILE A 6 5.92 2.69 27.90
C ILE A 6 6.27 1.20 27.93
N ARG A 7 5.29 0.30 27.93
CA ARG A 7 5.52 -1.15 27.87
C ARG A 7 6.08 -1.61 26.53
N LEU A 8 5.60 -1.04 25.43
CA LEU A 8 6.12 -1.33 24.07
C LEU A 8 7.55 -0.82 23.89
N SER A 9 7.86 0.39 24.37
CA SER A 9 9.21 0.94 24.28
C SER A 9 10.21 0.19 25.17
N ALA A 10 9.80 -0.24 26.36
CA ALA A 10 10.64 -1.04 27.26
C ALA A 10 10.92 -2.44 26.68
N ASN A 11 9.91 -3.09 26.06
CA ASN A 11 10.07 -4.41 25.44
C ASN A 11 10.93 -4.35 24.16
N MET A 12 10.82 -3.26 23.40
CA MET A 12 11.68 -3.01 22.23
C MET A 12 13.12 -2.71 22.62
N GLY A 13 13.34 -1.97 23.72
CA GLY A 13 14.67 -1.73 24.28
C GLY A 13 15.34 -2.98 24.85
N TYR A 14 14.56 -3.88 25.45
CA TYR A 14 15.06 -5.16 25.98
C TYR A 14 15.49 -6.10 24.85
N ASN A 15 14.68 -6.24 23.81
CA ASN A 15 15.00 -7.04 22.63
C ASN A 15 16.21 -6.47 21.87
N PHE A 16 16.31 -5.15 21.76
CA PHE A 16 17.45 -4.48 21.12
C PHE A 16 18.76 -4.69 21.92
N ARG A 17 18.70 -4.72 23.26
CA ARG A 17 19.86 -5.05 24.13
C ARG A 17 20.29 -6.51 23.99
N ILE A 18 19.34 -7.43 23.88
CA ILE A 18 19.66 -8.87 23.68
C ILE A 18 20.32 -9.06 22.30
N ILE A 19 19.78 -8.41 21.26
CA ILE A 19 20.38 -8.47 19.91
C ILE A 19 21.77 -7.83 19.90
N LYS A 20 21.94 -6.69 20.58
CA LYS A 20 23.25 -6.02 20.70
C LYS A 20 24.25 -6.82 21.55
N GLY A 21 23.78 -7.50 22.59
CA GLY A 21 24.58 -8.43 23.40
C GLY A 21 25.03 -9.66 22.59
N LEU A 22 24.10 -10.27 21.83
CA LEU A 22 24.40 -11.41 20.93
C LEU A 22 25.35 -11.00 19.80
N LEU A 23 25.18 -9.84 19.21
CA LEU A 23 26.09 -9.29 18.20
C LEU A 23 27.46 -8.91 18.80
N GLY A 24 27.49 -8.41 20.04
CA GLY A 24 28.73 -8.06 20.75
C GLY A 24 29.55 -9.28 21.18
N GLU A 25 28.90 -10.37 21.62
CA GLU A 25 29.59 -11.65 21.90
C GLU A 25 30.07 -12.31 20.60
N MET A 26 29.32 -12.20 19.50
CA MET A 26 29.76 -12.64 18.18
C MET A 26 30.99 -11.86 17.67
N ALA A 27 31.09 -10.58 17.98
CA ALA A 27 32.26 -9.74 17.63
C ALA A 27 33.48 -9.98 18.54
N LYS A 28 33.30 -10.42 19.76
CA LYS A 28 34.35 -10.59 20.75
C LYS A 28 35.15 -11.93 20.60
N THR A 29 34.58 -12.88 19.89
CA THR A 29 35.29 -14.10 19.53
C THR A 29 36.11 -13.89 18.26
N ARG A 30 37.36 -13.47 18.44
CA ARG A 30 38.40 -13.18 17.40
C ARG A 30 38.73 -14.38 16.48
N GLN A 31 37.91 -15.42 16.51
CA GLN A 31 38.03 -16.64 15.68
C GLN A 31 36.95 -16.80 14.61
N LEU A 32 36.12 -15.79 14.39
CA LEU A 32 35.00 -15.82 13.43
C LEU A 32 35.41 -15.45 11.98
N ASN A 33 36.68 -15.47 11.64
CA ASN A 33 37.14 -15.58 10.25
C ASN A 33 36.98 -17.01 9.70
N SER A 34 36.14 -17.82 10.34
CA SER A 34 35.86 -19.18 9.88
C SER A 34 34.96 -19.15 8.65
N LEU A 35 35.12 -20.10 7.78
CA LEU A 35 34.35 -20.34 6.57
C LEU A 35 32.82 -20.25 6.85
N ALA A 36 32.39 -20.73 8.03
CA ALA A 36 31.03 -20.74 8.49
C ALA A 36 30.43 -19.33 8.66
N PHE A 37 31.21 -18.35 9.15
CA PHE A 37 30.72 -16.96 9.29
C PHE A 37 30.59 -16.27 7.92
N ARG A 38 31.53 -16.54 7.01
CA ARG A 38 31.43 -16.02 5.63
C ARG A 38 30.20 -16.58 4.92
N GLN A 39 29.91 -17.87 5.06
CA GLN A 39 28.73 -18.51 4.50
C GLN A 39 27.44 -17.95 5.14
N ALA A 40 27.38 -17.81 6.47
CA ALA A 40 26.23 -17.23 7.16
C ALA A 40 25.95 -15.79 6.69
N LYS A 41 27.00 -14.96 6.53
CA LYS A 41 26.89 -13.60 6.01
C LYS A 41 26.36 -13.58 4.57
N THR A 42 26.84 -14.51 3.72
CA THR A 42 26.37 -14.60 2.33
C THR A 42 24.90 -15.01 2.26
N VAL A 43 24.48 -16.02 3.03
CA VAL A 43 23.09 -16.47 3.11
C VAL A 43 22.18 -15.35 3.62
N PHE A 44 22.64 -14.63 4.66
CA PHE A 44 21.93 -13.45 5.18
C PHE A 44 21.72 -12.37 4.11
N LEU A 45 22.80 -12.01 3.42
CA LEU A 45 22.76 -10.96 2.39
C LEU A 45 21.84 -11.37 1.22
N VAL A 46 21.95 -12.62 0.76
CA VAL A 46 21.07 -13.16 -0.30
C VAL A 46 19.61 -13.17 0.15
N SER A 47 19.32 -13.58 1.38
CA SER A 47 17.96 -13.59 1.93
C SER A 47 17.34 -12.17 1.99
N VAL A 48 18.15 -11.18 2.41
CA VAL A 48 17.70 -9.79 2.46
C VAL A 48 17.44 -9.24 1.05
N ILE A 49 18.34 -9.50 0.10
CA ILE A 49 18.16 -9.05 -1.30
C ILE A 49 16.92 -9.70 -1.90
N LEU A 50 16.73 -11.01 -1.73
CA LEU A 50 15.54 -11.69 -2.19
C LEU A 50 14.27 -11.12 -1.57
N GLY A 51 14.27 -10.84 -0.25
CA GLY A 51 13.15 -10.23 0.43
C GLY A 51 12.77 -8.87 -0.18
N ILE A 52 13.76 -8.01 -0.42
CA ILE A 52 13.56 -6.71 -1.06
C ILE A 52 13.01 -6.87 -2.50
N CYS A 53 13.57 -7.79 -3.29
CA CYS A 53 13.09 -8.05 -4.64
C CYS A 53 11.63 -8.52 -4.66
N PHE A 54 11.25 -9.42 -3.74
CA PHE A 54 9.87 -9.88 -3.63
C PHE A 54 8.91 -8.76 -3.20
N SER A 55 9.29 -7.94 -2.21
CA SER A 55 8.46 -6.80 -1.78
C SER A 55 8.28 -5.80 -2.91
N PHE A 56 9.32 -5.52 -3.69
CA PHE A 56 9.22 -4.63 -4.85
C PHE A 56 8.30 -5.21 -5.93
N TYR A 57 8.44 -6.50 -6.25
CA TYR A 57 7.55 -7.19 -7.20
C TYR A 57 6.09 -7.13 -6.74
N GLN A 58 5.83 -7.38 -5.45
CA GLN A 58 4.48 -7.31 -4.88
C GLN A 58 3.87 -5.92 -5.03
N ILE A 59 4.63 -4.85 -4.74
CA ILE A 59 4.15 -3.47 -4.93
C ILE A 59 3.75 -3.19 -6.38
N LEU A 60 4.53 -3.67 -7.36
CA LEU A 60 4.20 -3.50 -8.78
C LEU A 60 2.90 -4.22 -9.15
N VAL A 61 2.71 -5.44 -8.64
CA VAL A 61 1.48 -6.21 -8.87
C VAL A 61 0.28 -5.53 -8.21
N ASP A 62 0.44 -5.10 -6.96
CA ASP A 62 -0.63 -4.42 -6.21
C ASP A 62 -1.03 -3.10 -6.89
N LEU A 63 -0.05 -2.34 -7.38
CA LEU A 63 -0.29 -1.10 -8.11
C LEU A 63 -1.14 -1.32 -9.37
N HIS A 64 -0.78 -2.33 -10.17
CA HIS A 64 -1.53 -2.66 -11.38
C HIS A 64 -2.95 -3.18 -11.09
N GLN A 65 -3.12 -3.96 -10.02
CA GLN A 65 -4.44 -4.42 -9.58
C GLN A 65 -5.31 -3.27 -9.06
N GLU A 66 -4.72 -2.32 -8.34
CA GLU A 66 -5.44 -1.18 -7.79
C GLU A 66 -5.96 -0.27 -8.89
N GLN A 67 -5.21 -0.05 -9.98
CA GLN A 67 -5.69 0.71 -11.16
C GLN A 67 -6.98 0.13 -11.72
N LYS A 68 -7.02 -1.19 -11.94
CA LYS A 68 -8.24 -1.87 -12.46
C LYS A 68 -9.41 -1.76 -11.50
N LYS A 69 -9.16 -1.95 -10.20
CA LYS A 69 -10.21 -1.84 -9.18
C LYS A 69 -10.77 -0.42 -9.09
N VAL A 70 -9.93 0.59 -9.23
CA VAL A 70 -10.33 1.99 -9.24
C VAL A 70 -11.31 2.23 -10.40
N GLU A 71 -10.95 1.83 -11.62
CA GLU A 71 -11.79 1.97 -12.80
C GLU A 71 -13.15 1.26 -12.64
N GLU A 72 -13.13 -0.02 -12.25
CA GLU A 72 -14.33 -0.81 -12.00
C GLU A 72 -15.23 -0.21 -10.90
N SER A 73 -14.62 0.26 -9.81
CA SER A 73 -15.32 0.87 -8.68
C SER A 73 -16.05 2.15 -9.08
N TYR A 74 -15.42 3.03 -9.89
CA TYR A 74 -16.05 4.26 -10.32
C TYR A 74 -17.11 4.02 -11.39
N HIS A 75 -16.92 3.06 -12.28
CA HIS A 75 -18.01 2.61 -13.16
C HIS A 75 -19.20 2.08 -12.38
N PHE A 76 -18.98 1.33 -11.33
CA PHE A 76 -20.06 0.84 -10.46
C PHE A 76 -20.80 1.99 -9.75
N LYS A 77 -20.08 2.97 -9.22
CA LYS A 77 -20.68 4.18 -8.59
C LYS A 77 -21.53 4.98 -9.59
N LEU A 78 -21.04 5.09 -10.84
CA LEU A 78 -21.78 5.72 -11.92
C LEU A 78 -23.13 5.02 -12.16
N MET A 79 -23.10 3.68 -12.29
CA MET A 79 -24.29 2.87 -12.47
C MET A 79 -25.24 2.90 -11.28
N GLN A 80 -24.72 2.93 -10.07
CA GLN A 80 -25.54 3.05 -8.85
C GLN A 80 -26.29 4.38 -8.78
N SER A 81 -25.66 5.45 -9.26
CA SER A 81 -26.26 6.79 -9.26
C SER A 81 -27.17 7.05 -10.45
N TYR A 82 -27.09 6.20 -11.48
CA TYR A 82 -27.78 6.35 -12.77
C TYR A 82 -29.28 6.59 -12.64
N ALA A 83 -29.99 5.73 -11.90
CA ALA A 83 -31.44 5.80 -11.78
C ALA A 83 -31.93 7.13 -11.19
N ASN A 84 -31.28 7.58 -10.10
CA ASN A 84 -31.64 8.83 -9.44
C ASN A 84 -31.24 10.05 -10.28
N ALA A 85 -30.09 9.99 -10.97
CA ALA A 85 -29.67 11.04 -11.89
C ALA A 85 -30.61 11.15 -13.09
N SER A 86 -31.06 10.02 -13.66
CA SER A 86 -32.03 9.99 -14.76
C SER A 86 -33.37 10.61 -14.36
N LEU A 87 -33.86 10.30 -13.14
CA LEU A 87 -35.08 10.92 -12.61
C LEU A 87 -34.89 12.42 -12.40
N ALA A 88 -33.74 12.83 -11.87
CA ALA A 88 -33.45 14.26 -11.65
C ALA A 88 -33.42 15.03 -12.97
N ALA A 89 -32.75 14.49 -14.00
CA ALA A 89 -32.67 15.09 -15.32
C ALA A 89 -34.06 15.14 -15.99
N TYR A 90 -34.79 14.04 -15.99
CA TYR A 90 -36.11 13.95 -16.61
C TYR A 90 -37.14 14.95 -16.00
N HIS A 91 -37.13 15.16 -14.69
CA HIS A 91 -38.02 16.08 -13.98
C HIS A 91 -37.42 17.48 -13.80
N LEU A 92 -36.23 17.76 -14.33
CA LEU A 92 -35.49 19.02 -14.13
C LEU A 92 -35.40 19.39 -12.63
N ASN A 93 -35.20 18.40 -11.78
CA ASN A 93 -35.27 18.54 -10.33
C ASN A 93 -33.88 18.79 -9.74
N ASN A 94 -33.53 20.05 -9.54
CA ASN A 94 -32.25 20.47 -8.99
C ASN A 94 -32.01 19.96 -7.56
N LEU A 95 -33.04 19.73 -6.76
CA LEU A 95 -32.90 19.21 -5.40
C LEU A 95 -32.44 17.75 -5.45
N LEU A 96 -33.07 16.94 -6.29
CA LEU A 96 -32.67 15.53 -6.48
C LEU A 96 -31.28 15.42 -7.12
N ALA A 97 -31.00 16.28 -8.12
CA ALA A 97 -29.67 16.38 -8.72
C ALA A 97 -28.60 16.71 -7.66
N GLY A 98 -28.90 17.65 -6.75
CA GLY A 98 -28.03 18.00 -5.63
C GLY A 98 -27.81 16.86 -4.65
N GLN A 99 -28.81 16.05 -4.37
CA GLN A 99 -28.65 14.84 -3.52
C GLN A 99 -27.76 13.79 -4.17
N VAL A 100 -27.90 13.55 -5.49
CA VAL A 100 -27.04 12.65 -6.25
C VAL A 100 -25.59 13.16 -6.22
N ALA A 101 -25.38 14.45 -6.50
CA ALA A 101 -24.05 15.04 -6.47
C ALA A 101 -23.40 14.94 -5.08
N THR A 102 -24.15 15.23 -4.02
CA THR A 102 -23.67 15.12 -2.64
C THR A 102 -23.32 13.66 -2.27
N SER A 103 -24.13 12.71 -2.72
CA SER A 103 -23.87 11.28 -2.50
C SER A 103 -22.60 10.82 -3.19
N LEU A 104 -22.36 11.24 -4.43
CA LEU A 104 -21.12 10.92 -5.16
C LEU A 104 -19.91 11.60 -4.52
N MET A 105 -20.05 12.86 -4.10
CA MET A 105 -19.00 13.61 -3.42
C MET A 105 -18.74 13.18 -1.97
N ALA A 106 -19.47 12.20 -1.43
CA ALA A 106 -19.09 11.53 -0.18
C ALA A 106 -17.75 10.77 -0.32
N ASP A 107 -17.41 10.37 -1.55
CA ASP A 107 -16.06 9.89 -1.86
C ASP A 107 -15.08 11.07 -1.94
N PRO A 108 -14.00 11.07 -1.11
CA PRO A 108 -13.04 12.18 -1.10
C PRO A 108 -12.25 12.32 -2.41
N ALA A 109 -12.13 11.27 -3.20
CA ALA A 109 -11.43 11.30 -4.48
C ALA A 109 -12.28 11.92 -5.61
N ILE A 110 -13.59 11.99 -5.49
CA ILE A 110 -14.44 12.68 -6.45
C ILE A 110 -14.41 14.18 -6.12
N TYR A 111 -13.83 14.97 -7.01
CA TYR A 111 -13.71 16.42 -6.78
C TYR A 111 -14.71 17.26 -7.55
N ARG A 112 -15.30 16.73 -8.63
CA ARG A 112 -16.30 17.41 -9.43
C ARG A 112 -17.40 16.45 -9.85
N VAL A 113 -18.64 16.85 -9.72
CA VAL A 113 -19.84 16.19 -10.23
C VAL A 113 -20.66 17.18 -11.00
N GLU A 114 -21.16 16.77 -12.16
CA GLU A 114 -21.96 17.59 -13.06
C GLU A 114 -23.10 16.76 -13.66
N ILE A 115 -24.30 17.33 -13.62
CA ILE A 115 -25.48 16.75 -14.27
C ILE A 115 -26.04 17.81 -15.23
N ILE A 116 -26.17 17.42 -16.50
CA ILE A 116 -26.65 18.27 -17.58
C ILE A 116 -27.91 17.63 -18.15
N ASP A 117 -28.88 18.43 -18.52
CA ASP A 117 -30.12 18.01 -19.17
C ASP A 117 -29.92 17.78 -20.68
N ASP A 118 -30.97 17.36 -21.38
CA ASP A 118 -30.98 17.13 -22.83
C ASP A 118 -30.93 18.42 -23.68
N PHE A 119 -31.17 19.60 -23.05
CA PHE A 119 -31.02 20.90 -23.69
C PHE A 119 -29.60 21.47 -23.55
N GLY A 120 -28.75 20.83 -22.78
CA GLY A 120 -27.39 21.29 -22.47
C GLY A 120 -27.34 22.25 -21.28
N ASP A 121 -28.45 22.43 -20.57
CA ASP A 121 -28.48 23.25 -19.37
C ASP A 121 -27.97 22.45 -18.15
N THR A 122 -27.17 23.12 -17.34
CA THR A 122 -26.56 22.46 -16.16
C THR A 122 -27.55 22.49 -15.00
N LEU A 123 -28.02 21.31 -14.57
CA LEU A 123 -28.87 21.15 -13.40
C LEU A 123 -28.10 21.37 -12.10
N ILE A 124 -26.90 20.83 -12.02
CA ILE A 124 -26.03 20.99 -10.88
C ILE A 124 -24.55 20.82 -11.28
N VAL A 125 -23.70 21.68 -10.72
CA VAL A 125 -22.26 21.47 -10.66
C VAL A 125 -21.83 21.58 -9.21
N GLN A 126 -21.22 20.55 -8.69
CA GLN A 126 -20.60 20.57 -7.38
C GLN A 126 -19.13 20.26 -7.52
N GLN A 127 -18.28 21.13 -6.96
CA GLN A 127 -16.83 21.00 -7.07
C GLN A 127 -16.16 21.22 -5.71
N ARG A 128 -15.14 20.44 -5.43
CA ARG A 128 -14.26 20.56 -4.26
C ARG A 128 -12.87 21.03 -4.73
N PRO A 129 -12.19 21.88 -3.97
CA PRO A 129 -10.80 22.22 -4.27
C PRO A 129 -9.93 20.99 -4.12
N ILE A 130 -9.02 20.79 -5.08
CA ILE A 130 -8.00 19.73 -5.00
C ILE A 130 -6.95 20.20 -4.00
N PRO A 131 -6.65 19.41 -2.95
CA PRO A 131 -5.64 19.77 -1.96
C PRO A 131 -4.24 19.80 -2.60
N ASP A 132 -3.44 20.78 -2.20
CA ASP A 132 -2.04 20.81 -2.64
C ASP A 132 -1.23 19.70 -1.95
N MET A 133 -0.59 18.85 -2.74
CA MET A 133 0.08 17.63 -2.29
C MET A 133 1.58 17.66 -2.58
N ASN A 134 2.34 16.84 -1.85
CA ASN A 134 3.77 16.62 -2.05
C ASN A 134 4.09 16.23 -3.49
N GLU A 135 5.25 16.65 -4.01
CA GLU A 135 5.69 16.33 -5.38
C GLU A 135 5.74 14.82 -5.66
N PHE A 136 6.11 14.02 -4.66
CA PHE A 136 6.11 12.56 -4.79
C PHE A 136 4.70 11.99 -5.04
N VAL A 137 3.68 12.53 -4.35
CA VAL A 137 2.27 12.14 -4.54
C VAL A 137 1.81 12.56 -5.93
N LYS A 138 2.18 13.75 -6.39
CA LYS A 138 1.88 14.24 -7.75
C LYS A 138 2.51 13.33 -8.82
N LEU A 139 3.75 12.90 -8.64
CA LEU A 139 4.41 11.98 -9.57
C LEU A 139 3.74 10.61 -9.59
N LEU A 140 3.34 10.09 -8.44
CA LEU A 140 2.63 8.82 -8.35
C LEU A 140 1.20 8.93 -8.90
N SER A 141 0.52 10.06 -8.71
CA SER A 141 -0.82 10.30 -9.25
C SER A 141 -0.85 10.26 -10.78
N GLN A 142 0.20 10.72 -11.45
CA GLN A 142 0.33 10.62 -12.91
C GLN A 142 0.37 9.16 -13.40
N TYR A 143 0.81 8.23 -12.56
CA TYR A 143 0.79 6.81 -12.89
C TYR A 143 -0.61 6.20 -12.73
N PHE A 144 -1.39 6.64 -11.73
CA PHE A 144 -2.77 6.18 -11.53
C PHE A 144 -3.72 6.77 -12.57
N THR A 145 -3.50 8.04 -12.91
CA THR A 145 -4.39 8.81 -13.78
C THR A 145 -3.54 9.77 -14.61
N PRO A 146 -3.02 9.33 -15.78
CA PRO A 146 -2.23 10.20 -16.66
C PRO A 146 -3.04 11.41 -17.14
N GLU A 147 -4.35 11.30 -17.23
CA GLU A 147 -5.31 12.38 -17.42
C GLU A 147 -6.32 12.33 -16.27
N ILE A 148 -6.95 13.47 -15.93
CA ILE A 148 -8.02 13.52 -14.93
C ILE A 148 -9.16 12.63 -15.44
N PRO A 149 -9.41 11.44 -14.87
CA PRO A 149 -10.40 10.53 -15.40
C PRO A 149 -11.78 11.11 -15.13
N THR A 150 -12.49 11.44 -16.20
CA THR A 150 -13.88 11.83 -16.14
C THR A 150 -14.74 10.65 -16.57
N PHE A 151 -15.59 10.22 -15.66
CA PHE A 151 -16.56 9.15 -15.92
C PHE A 151 -17.87 9.82 -16.33
N THR A 152 -18.35 9.47 -17.51
CA THR A 152 -19.56 10.05 -18.08
C THR A 152 -20.51 8.95 -18.51
N THR A 153 -21.81 9.16 -18.30
CA THR A 153 -22.87 8.30 -18.83
C THR A 153 -24.03 9.15 -19.31
N ASP A 154 -24.62 8.74 -20.40
CA ASP A 154 -25.88 9.30 -20.90
C ASP A 154 -27.02 8.84 -20.02
N LEU A 155 -27.92 9.75 -19.68
CA LEU A 155 -29.09 9.49 -18.87
C LEU A 155 -30.31 9.32 -19.77
N HIS A 156 -31.05 8.23 -19.56
CA HIS A 156 -32.26 7.97 -20.34
C HIS A 156 -33.47 7.98 -19.42
N LYS A 157 -34.61 8.38 -20.01
CA LYS A 157 -35.91 8.38 -19.31
C LYS A 157 -36.19 6.96 -18.80
N PRO A 158 -36.62 6.80 -17.53
CA PRO A 158 -37.07 5.52 -17.01
C PRO A 158 -38.09 4.86 -17.95
N GLU A 159 -37.93 3.57 -18.23
CA GLU A 159 -38.78 2.74 -19.10
C GLU A 159 -38.81 3.16 -20.59
N SER A 160 -37.97 4.10 -21.01
CA SER A 160 -37.83 4.46 -22.43
C SER A 160 -36.38 4.78 -22.76
N ASN A 161 -36.01 4.65 -24.04
CA ASN A 161 -34.64 4.91 -24.47
C ASN A 161 -34.44 6.37 -24.95
N VAL A 162 -35.20 7.30 -24.41
CA VAL A 162 -35.11 8.74 -24.73
C VAL A 162 -34.02 9.35 -23.86
N LEU A 163 -33.04 10.00 -24.49
CA LEU A 163 -31.99 10.74 -23.81
C LEU A 163 -32.61 11.91 -23.03
N VAL A 164 -32.26 12.07 -21.78
CA VAL A 164 -32.74 13.14 -20.90
C VAL A 164 -31.62 13.95 -20.28
N GLY A 165 -30.38 13.60 -20.59
CA GLY A 165 -29.23 14.34 -20.09
C GLY A 165 -27.98 13.47 -19.98
N SER A 166 -27.00 13.97 -19.20
CA SER A 166 -25.78 13.23 -18.91
C SER A 166 -25.34 13.48 -17.45
N LEU A 167 -24.75 12.44 -16.85
CA LEU A 167 -24.06 12.50 -15.57
C LEU A 167 -22.57 12.35 -15.81
N SER A 168 -21.78 13.27 -15.31
CA SER A 168 -20.34 13.17 -15.31
C SER A 168 -19.75 13.46 -13.93
N PHE A 169 -18.69 12.76 -13.58
CA PHE A 169 -17.88 13.12 -12.42
C PHE A 169 -16.39 12.90 -12.72
N SER A 170 -15.57 13.73 -12.11
CA SER A 170 -14.11 13.69 -12.26
C SER A 170 -13.44 13.28 -10.95
N VAL A 171 -12.43 12.44 -11.06
CA VAL A 171 -11.71 11.85 -9.91
C VAL A 171 -10.31 12.45 -9.80
N ASP A 172 -9.90 12.79 -8.58
CA ASP A 172 -8.57 13.31 -8.29
C ASP A 172 -7.57 12.17 -8.07
N GLY A 173 -6.62 12.04 -8.99
CA GLY A 173 -5.55 11.06 -8.89
C GLY A 173 -4.64 11.22 -7.67
N THR A 174 -4.55 12.43 -7.11
CA THR A 174 -3.70 12.67 -5.92
C THR A 174 -4.31 12.06 -4.67
N SER A 175 -5.63 12.10 -4.53
CA SER A 175 -6.36 11.42 -3.45
C SER A 175 -6.21 9.90 -3.55
N LEU A 176 -6.31 9.32 -4.75
CA LEU A 176 -6.09 7.89 -5.00
C LEU A 176 -4.65 7.47 -4.68
N ALA A 177 -3.66 8.26 -5.12
CA ALA A 177 -2.26 8.00 -4.82
C ALA A 177 -1.98 8.05 -3.32
N THR A 178 -2.59 8.98 -2.58
CA THR A 178 -2.44 9.10 -1.12
C THR A 178 -3.02 7.87 -0.41
N GLU A 179 -4.20 7.42 -0.80
CA GLU A 179 -4.81 6.21 -0.24
C GLU A 179 -3.94 4.97 -0.50
N PHE A 180 -3.42 4.83 -1.73
CA PHE A 180 -2.50 3.76 -2.08
C PHE A 180 -1.21 3.81 -1.25
N ILE A 181 -0.58 4.98 -1.08
CA ILE A 181 0.64 5.14 -0.25
C ILE A 181 0.36 4.71 1.18
N ASN A 182 -0.74 5.16 1.78
CA ASN A 182 -1.09 4.81 3.15
C ASN A 182 -1.28 3.30 3.32
N LYS A 183 -2.02 2.66 2.42
CA LYS A 183 -2.23 1.21 2.40
C LYS A 183 -0.91 0.45 2.22
N THR A 184 -0.10 0.85 1.23
CA THR A 184 1.17 0.22 0.89
C THR A 184 2.21 0.37 2.00
N THR A 185 2.24 1.52 2.70
CA THR A 185 3.15 1.75 3.83
C THR A 185 2.95 0.71 4.94
N HIS A 186 1.71 0.38 5.27
CA HIS A 186 1.42 -0.66 6.26
C HIS A 186 1.90 -2.04 5.79
N VAL A 187 1.64 -2.39 4.53
CA VAL A 187 2.09 -3.67 3.94
C VAL A 187 3.61 -3.76 3.95
N LEU A 188 4.31 -2.71 3.53
CA LEU A 188 5.78 -2.65 3.55
C LEU A 188 6.36 -2.81 4.96
N LEU A 189 5.74 -2.18 5.96
CA LEU A 189 6.19 -2.30 7.34
C LEU A 189 6.07 -3.75 7.84
N PHE A 190 4.95 -4.42 7.55
CA PHE A 190 4.75 -5.83 7.89
C PHE A 190 5.72 -6.75 7.15
N ASP A 191 5.97 -6.50 5.87
CA ASP A 191 6.92 -7.27 5.06
C ASP A 191 8.35 -7.12 5.57
N LEU A 192 8.76 -5.90 5.94
CA LEU A 192 10.06 -5.64 6.54
C LEU A 192 10.21 -6.42 7.87
N LEU A 193 9.19 -6.33 8.73
CA LEU A 193 9.18 -7.05 10.01
C LEU A 193 9.27 -8.57 9.80
N ARG A 194 8.48 -9.11 8.88
CA ARG A 194 8.51 -10.53 8.49
C ARG A 194 9.88 -10.95 8.00
N ASN A 195 10.52 -10.18 7.11
CA ASN A 195 11.83 -10.47 6.56
C ASN A 195 12.92 -10.44 7.64
N VAL A 196 12.89 -9.46 8.54
CA VAL A 196 13.83 -9.39 9.67
C VAL A 196 13.66 -10.61 10.60
N LEU A 197 12.42 -11.00 10.89
CA LEU A 197 12.11 -12.13 11.76
C LEU A 197 12.56 -13.46 11.13
N LEU A 198 12.23 -13.72 9.87
CA LEU A 198 12.66 -14.90 9.13
C LEU A 198 14.18 -15.00 9.05
N THR A 199 14.85 -13.89 8.72
CA THR A 199 16.31 -13.85 8.64
C THR A 199 16.95 -14.11 10.01
N SER A 200 16.38 -13.57 11.08
CA SER A 200 16.85 -13.80 12.45
C SER A 200 16.73 -15.28 12.85
N ILE A 201 15.60 -15.92 12.54
CA ILE A 201 15.35 -17.34 12.80
C ILE A 201 16.35 -18.19 12.01
N LEU A 202 16.55 -17.90 10.72
CA LEU A 202 17.46 -18.62 9.84
C LEU A 202 18.91 -18.51 10.35
N LEU A 203 19.32 -17.33 10.79
CA LEU A 203 20.65 -17.06 11.34
C LEU A 203 20.88 -17.84 12.65
N LEU A 204 19.87 -17.88 13.52
CA LEU A 204 19.89 -18.62 14.78
C LEU A 204 19.97 -20.15 14.54
N PHE A 205 19.21 -20.66 13.56
CA PHE A 205 19.25 -22.04 13.14
C PHE A 205 20.63 -22.43 12.56
N PHE A 206 21.17 -21.60 11.70
CA PHE A 206 22.48 -21.80 11.09
C PHE A 206 23.60 -21.81 12.15
N TYR A 207 23.54 -20.85 13.09
CA TYR A 207 24.49 -20.81 14.21
C TYR A 207 24.43 -22.09 15.06
N ARG A 208 23.22 -22.52 15.42
CA ARG A 208 23.04 -23.65 16.34
C ARG A 208 23.32 -25.01 15.70
N LYS A 209 22.94 -25.20 14.42
CA LYS A 209 23.03 -26.49 13.72
C LYS A 209 24.35 -26.71 12.94
N LEU A 210 24.95 -25.62 12.45
CA LEU A 210 26.17 -25.71 11.65
C LEU A 210 27.40 -25.14 12.37
N SER A 211 27.32 -23.91 12.90
CA SER A 211 28.49 -23.25 13.46
C SER A 211 28.98 -23.91 14.77
N LEU A 212 28.06 -24.22 15.69
CA LEU A 212 28.42 -24.84 16.97
C LEU A 212 29.08 -26.24 16.83
N PRO A 213 28.56 -27.19 16.01
CA PRO A 213 29.21 -28.47 15.83
C PRO A 213 30.59 -28.35 15.21
N ILE A 214 30.80 -27.49 14.20
CA ILE A 214 32.08 -27.26 13.53
C ILE A 214 33.12 -26.69 14.52
N ILE A 215 32.73 -25.77 15.38
CA ILE A 215 33.60 -25.19 16.41
C ILE A 215 34.00 -26.25 17.42
N LYS A 216 33.09 -27.14 17.83
CA LYS A 216 33.38 -28.27 18.73
C LYS A 216 34.36 -29.27 18.11
N LEU A 217 34.15 -29.65 16.85
CA LEU A 217 35.02 -30.53 16.08
C LEU A 217 36.44 -29.95 15.97
N ASN A 218 36.54 -28.66 15.64
CA ASN A 218 37.86 -28.01 15.50
C ASN A 218 38.62 -27.93 16.83
N LYS A 219 37.93 -27.73 17.96
CA LYS A 219 38.54 -27.80 19.29
C LYS A 219 39.05 -29.21 19.61
N TRP A 220 38.25 -30.23 19.26
CA TRP A 220 38.63 -31.62 19.51
C TRP A 220 39.85 -32.05 18.67
N VAL A 221 39.91 -31.69 17.39
CA VAL A 221 41.07 -31.96 16.50
C VAL A 221 42.32 -31.25 17.00
N ARG A 222 42.24 -30.02 17.50
CA ARG A 222 43.40 -29.32 18.09
C ARG A 222 43.90 -30.01 19.36
N SER A 223 43.02 -30.48 20.23
CA SER A 223 43.43 -31.21 21.43
C SER A 223 44.09 -32.55 21.17
N LEU A 224 43.90 -33.15 20.00
CA LEU A 224 44.59 -34.35 19.56
C LEU A 224 45.98 -34.08 18.97
N LYS A 225 46.21 -32.85 18.47
CA LYS A 225 47.50 -32.46 17.88
C LYS A 225 48.51 -31.97 18.92
N ASP A 226 48.05 -31.59 20.10
CA ASP A 226 48.87 -31.11 21.22
C ASP A 226 49.22 -32.25 22.24
N LYS A 227 48.85 -33.50 21.91
CA LYS A 227 49.32 -34.73 22.57
C LYS A 227 50.31 -35.47 21.69
#